data_74678f0368ffa12b6fac12c85a27a7bd
#
_entry.id   74678f0368ffa12b6fac12c85a27a7bd
#
_cell.length_a   1.000
_cell.length_b   1.000
_cell.length_c   1.000
_cell.angle_alpha   90.00
_cell.angle_beta   90.00
_cell.angle_gamma   90.00
#
_symmetry.space_group_name_H-M   'P 1'
#
loop_
_entity.id
_entity.type
_entity.pdbx_description
1 polymer ?
#
loop_
_entity_poly.entity_id
_entity_poly.type
_entity_poly.pdbx_seq_one_letter_code
_entity_poly.pdbx_strand_id
1 'polypeptide(L)'
;IVDCGAGIGRITLGLLSKVSSTTDIVEPVQKFTNQISEGHEFKELREAGKIGEIYNVGLEAWEPEHTYDVIWIQWCLGQCTDSQVNALFTRLQKHLSPGGWIVLKENLSNNHLGEDVYDETDSSVTRTDEKFRALFKEAGLKIVSTELQRGFPKDLYPVRIYAAQPEA
;
A
#
# COMPACT_ATOMS: atom_id res chain seq x y z
N ILE A 1 -8.58 -0.52 9.44
CA ILE A 1 -7.56 -0.23 8.41
C ILE A 1 -6.82 -1.51 8.07
N VAL A 2 -6.25 -1.60 6.88
CA VAL A 2 -5.28 -2.66 6.52
C VAL A 2 -3.99 -2.04 5.97
N ASP A 3 -2.83 -2.58 6.40
CA ASP A 3 -1.48 -2.24 5.93
C ASP A 3 -1.00 -3.28 4.93
N CYS A 4 -1.01 -2.95 3.64
CA CYS A 4 -0.66 -3.83 2.53
C CYS A 4 0.83 -3.70 2.20
N GLY A 5 1.55 -4.83 2.23
CA GLY A 5 3.01 -4.85 2.10
C GLY A 5 3.68 -4.26 3.34
N ALA A 6 3.18 -4.61 4.52
CA ALA A 6 3.56 -3.98 5.78
C ALA A 6 5.05 -4.14 6.15
N GLY A 7 5.74 -5.14 5.57
CA GLY A 7 7.11 -5.46 5.95
C GLY A 7 7.19 -5.78 7.45
N ILE A 8 8.11 -5.12 8.14
CA ILE A 8 8.26 -5.26 9.59
C ILE A 8 7.29 -4.35 10.40
N GLY A 9 6.28 -3.75 9.75
CA GLY A 9 5.24 -2.97 10.41
C GLY A 9 5.61 -1.54 10.77
N ARG A 10 6.59 -0.92 10.09
CA ARG A 10 7.02 0.46 10.41
C ARG A 10 5.89 1.47 10.27
N ILE A 11 5.04 1.34 9.26
CA ILE A 11 3.92 2.25 9.01
C ILE A 11 2.79 1.96 9.99
N THR A 12 2.50 0.70 10.24
CA THR A 12 1.57 0.28 11.31
C THR A 12 1.95 0.90 12.64
N LEU A 13 3.20 0.73 13.09
CA LEU A 13 3.69 1.23 14.38
C LEU A 13 3.71 2.78 14.42
N GLY A 14 4.24 3.39 13.37
CA GLY A 14 4.51 4.83 13.33
C GLY A 14 3.30 5.70 13.04
N LEU A 15 2.32 5.19 12.30
CA LEU A 15 1.20 5.96 11.77
C LEU A 15 -0.15 5.28 11.98
N LEU A 16 -0.37 4.09 11.39
CA LEU A 16 -1.72 3.54 11.24
C LEU A 16 -2.36 3.21 12.59
N SER A 17 -1.60 2.65 13.54
CA SER A 17 -2.08 2.36 14.90
C SER A 17 -2.52 3.60 15.68
N LYS A 18 -2.09 4.80 15.27
CA LYS A 18 -2.46 6.06 15.93
C LYS A 18 -3.77 6.63 15.43
N VAL A 19 -4.18 6.25 14.22
CA VAL A 19 -5.37 6.77 13.55
C VAL A 19 -6.46 5.72 13.34
N SER A 20 -6.21 4.46 13.76
CA SER A 20 -7.16 3.35 13.68
C SER A 20 -7.47 2.76 15.05
N SER A 21 -8.62 2.10 15.15
CA SER A 21 -8.93 1.18 16.26
C SER A 21 -8.14 -0.12 16.12
N THR A 22 -8.09 -0.68 14.91
CA THR A 22 -7.40 -1.93 14.59
C THR A 22 -6.77 -1.84 13.21
N THR A 23 -5.59 -2.46 13.03
CA THR A 23 -4.88 -2.55 11.75
C THR A 23 -4.60 -4.00 11.44
N ASP A 24 -5.18 -4.49 10.33
CA ASP A 24 -4.83 -5.78 9.74
C ASP A 24 -3.55 -5.64 8.91
N ILE A 25 -2.83 -6.73 8.75
CA ILE A 25 -1.52 -6.78 8.13
C ILE A 25 -1.52 -7.75 6.95
N VAL A 26 -1.05 -7.31 5.79
CA VAL A 26 -0.80 -8.20 4.64
C VAL A 26 0.68 -8.11 4.28
N GLU A 27 1.40 -9.21 4.46
CA GLU A 27 2.83 -9.29 4.18
C GLU A 27 3.23 -10.74 3.89
N PRO A 28 3.77 -11.08 2.70
CA PRO A 28 4.08 -12.46 2.34
C PRO A 28 5.22 -13.07 3.17
N VAL A 29 6.13 -12.25 3.68
CA VAL A 29 7.33 -12.73 4.36
C VAL A 29 7.07 -12.92 5.86
N GLN A 30 6.79 -14.15 6.27
CA GLN A 30 6.50 -14.49 7.67
C GLN A 30 7.57 -14.00 8.66
N LYS A 31 8.83 -13.99 8.28
CA LYS A 31 9.92 -13.45 9.11
C LYS A 31 9.69 -11.98 9.47
N PHE A 32 9.06 -11.22 8.59
CA PHE A 32 8.74 -9.81 8.85
C PHE A 32 7.53 -9.69 9.78
N THR A 33 6.48 -10.46 9.53
CA THR A 33 5.29 -10.44 10.37
C THR A 33 5.52 -10.99 11.77
N ASN A 34 6.49 -11.90 11.96
CA ASN A 34 6.90 -12.35 13.29
C ASN A 34 7.39 -11.19 14.16
N GLN A 35 7.95 -10.12 13.58
CA GLN A 35 8.32 -8.94 14.35
C GLN A 35 7.10 -8.18 14.86
N ILE A 36 5.99 -8.21 14.10
CA ILE A 36 4.73 -7.59 14.51
C ILE A 36 4.02 -8.45 15.55
N SER A 37 3.98 -9.78 15.34
CA SER A 37 3.26 -10.70 16.22
C SER A 37 3.99 -11.02 17.53
N GLU A 38 5.33 -10.96 17.55
CA GLU A 38 6.15 -11.38 18.69
C GLU A 38 7.09 -10.29 19.21
N GLY A 39 7.44 -9.31 18.35
CA GLY A 39 8.41 -8.26 18.67
C GLY A 39 7.99 -7.38 19.84
N HIS A 40 8.97 -6.98 20.64
CA HIS A 40 8.74 -6.15 21.84
C HIS A 40 8.13 -4.79 21.48
N GLU A 41 8.50 -4.21 20.35
CA GLU A 41 8.03 -2.89 19.89
C GLU A 41 6.51 -2.84 19.66
N PHE A 42 5.90 -3.99 19.33
CA PHE A 42 4.46 -4.10 19.08
C PHE A 42 3.67 -4.59 20.30
N LYS A 43 4.33 -4.87 21.44
CA LYS A 43 3.68 -5.45 22.61
C LYS A 43 2.47 -4.64 23.06
N GLU A 44 2.63 -3.34 23.27
CA GLU A 44 1.56 -2.46 23.72
C GLU A 44 0.39 -2.40 22.71
N LEU A 45 0.69 -2.40 21.42
CA LEU A 45 -0.35 -2.40 20.39
C LEU A 45 -1.14 -3.71 20.36
N ARG A 46 -0.47 -4.85 20.55
CA ARG A 46 -1.13 -6.16 20.65
C ARG A 46 -2.01 -6.24 21.88
N GLU A 47 -1.49 -5.84 23.06
CA GLU A 47 -2.25 -5.82 24.32
C GLU A 47 -3.46 -4.89 24.26
N ALA A 48 -3.36 -3.81 23.50
CA ALA A 48 -4.46 -2.87 23.26
C ALA A 48 -5.43 -3.32 22.13
N GLY A 49 -5.21 -4.49 21.50
CA GLY A 49 -6.05 -4.99 20.41
C GLY A 49 -5.94 -4.17 19.12
N LYS A 50 -4.85 -3.42 18.93
CA LYS A 50 -4.64 -2.56 17.76
C LYS A 50 -4.00 -3.29 16.57
N ILE A 51 -3.46 -4.47 16.78
CA ILE A 51 -3.02 -5.37 15.72
C ILE A 51 -4.13 -6.37 15.49
N GLY A 52 -4.67 -6.38 14.30
CA GLY A 52 -5.71 -7.28 13.84
C GLY A 52 -5.16 -8.57 13.25
N GLU A 53 -5.76 -9.04 12.16
CA GLU A 53 -5.34 -10.25 11.50
C GLU A 53 -4.05 -10.05 10.69
N ILE A 54 -3.24 -11.10 10.60
CA ILE A 54 -1.98 -11.10 9.86
C ILE A 54 -2.09 -12.15 8.74
N TYR A 55 -2.08 -11.67 7.51
CA TYR A 55 -2.17 -12.49 6.30
C TYR A 55 -0.77 -12.63 5.68
N ASN A 56 -0.18 -13.82 5.78
CA ASN A 56 1.11 -14.10 5.12
C ASN A 56 0.89 -14.56 3.68
N VAL A 57 0.50 -13.63 2.83
CA VAL A 57 0.18 -13.85 1.42
C VAL A 57 0.60 -12.64 0.59
N GLY A 58 0.97 -12.85 -0.67
CA GLY A 58 1.20 -11.77 -1.62
C GLY A 58 -0.09 -11.03 -2.00
N LEU A 59 0.02 -9.74 -2.29
CA LEU A 59 -1.14 -8.90 -2.63
C LEU A 59 -1.89 -9.39 -3.88
N GLU A 60 -1.19 -10.03 -4.81
CA GLU A 60 -1.78 -10.59 -6.03
C GLU A 60 -2.77 -11.74 -5.74
N ALA A 61 -2.57 -12.46 -4.62
CA ALA A 61 -3.38 -13.59 -4.20
C ALA A 61 -4.25 -13.31 -2.96
N TRP A 62 -4.07 -12.16 -2.32
CA TRP A 62 -4.83 -11.83 -1.11
C TRP A 62 -6.29 -11.49 -1.43
N GLU A 63 -7.20 -12.19 -0.78
CA GLU A 63 -8.64 -11.91 -0.83
C GLU A 63 -9.06 -11.32 0.54
N PRO A 64 -9.49 -10.04 0.59
CA PRO A 64 -9.93 -9.43 1.85
C PRO A 64 -11.16 -10.12 2.42
N GLU A 65 -11.15 -10.38 3.73
CA GLU A 65 -12.30 -10.96 4.45
C GLU A 65 -13.16 -9.91 5.13
N HIS A 66 -12.63 -8.70 5.29
CA HIS A 66 -13.28 -7.58 5.97
C HIS A 66 -13.50 -6.39 5.04
N THR A 67 -14.24 -5.40 5.54
CA THR A 67 -14.30 -4.07 4.95
C THR A 67 -13.43 -3.11 5.75
N TYR A 68 -12.84 -2.13 5.06
CA TYR A 68 -11.85 -1.21 5.63
C TYR A 68 -12.20 0.25 5.36
N ASP A 69 -11.99 1.11 6.35
CA ASP A 69 -12.09 2.56 6.17
C ASP A 69 -10.91 3.11 5.39
N VAL A 70 -9.72 2.48 5.54
CA VAL A 70 -8.53 2.79 4.76
C VAL A 70 -7.78 1.51 4.42
N ILE A 71 -7.46 1.36 3.14
CA ILE A 71 -6.54 0.36 2.62
C ILE A 71 -5.25 1.10 2.28
N TRP A 72 -4.19 0.88 3.07
CA TRP A 72 -2.89 1.52 2.90
C TRP A 72 -1.96 0.62 2.12
N ILE A 73 -1.35 1.14 1.05
CA ILE A 73 -0.43 0.41 0.17
C ILE A 73 0.83 1.28 0.03
N GLN A 74 1.99 0.78 0.48
CA GLN A 74 3.21 1.57 0.42
C GLN A 74 4.42 0.73 0.03
N TRP A 75 5.10 1.13 -1.06
CA TRP A 75 6.36 0.55 -1.54
C TRP A 75 6.33 -0.96 -1.76
N CYS A 76 5.24 -1.46 -2.31
CA CYS A 76 5.07 -2.89 -2.58
C CYS A 76 4.48 -3.22 -3.96
N LEU A 77 3.95 -2.22 -4.70
CA LEU A 77 3.39 -2.49 -6.02
C LEU A 77 4.45 -2.61 -7.12
N GLY A 78 5.71 -2.26 -6.85
CA GLY A 78 6.80 -2.49 -7.78
C GLY A 78 7.00 -3.96 -8.15
N GLN A 79 6.61 -4.88 -7.28
CA GLN A 79 6.70 -6.33 -7.50
C GLN A 79 5.52 -6.90 -8.31
N CYS A 80 4.51 -6.09 -8.64
CA CYS A 80 3.32 -6.50 -9.36
C CYS A 80 3.35 -6.00 -10.80
N THR A 81 2.86 -6.80 -11.74
CA THR A 81 2.59 -6.35 -13.11
C THR A 81 1.41 -5.36 -13.12
N ASP A 82 1.27 -4.57 -14.20
CA ASP A 82 0.14 -3.63 -14.33
C ASP A 82 -1.22 -4.35 -14.25
N SER A 83 -1.33 -5.52 -14.85
CA SER A 83 -2.56 -6.34 -14.77
C SER A 83 -2.86 -6.82 -13.35
N GLN A 84 -1.85 -7.17 -12.56
CA GLN A 84 -2.01 -7.54 -11.16
C GLN A 84 -2.42 -6.33 -10.30
N VAL A 85 -1.82 -5.16 -10.55
CA VAL A 85 -2.21 -3.92 -9.85
C VAL A 85 -3.66 -3.54 -10.16
N ASN A 86 -4.06 -3.62 -11.43
CA ASN A 86 -5.45 -3.34 -11.84
C ASN A 86 -6.43 -4.32 -11.19
N ALA A 87 -6.14 -5.62 -11.23
CA ALA A 87 -6.94 -6.65 -10.58
C ALA A 87 -7.04 -6.43 -9.05
N LEU A 88 -5.92 -6.05 -8.42
CA LEU A 88 -5.88 -5.71 -6.99
C LEU A 88 -6.80 -4.52 -6.69
N PHE A 89 -6.65 -3.40 -7.38
CA PHE A 89 -7.49 -2.22 -7.17
C PHE A 89 -8.98 -2.51 -7.38
N THR A 90 -9.32 -3.25 -8.44
CA THR A 90 -10.70 -3.70 -8.73
C THR A 90 -11.28 -4.55 -7.61
N ARG A 91 -10.46 -5.39 -6.99
CA ARG A 91 -10.85 -6.22 -5.85
C ARG A 91 -11.01 -5.37 -4.58
N LEU A 92 -10.00 -4.57 -4.25
CA LEU A 92 -9.94 -3.82 -2.99
C LEU A 92 -11.08 -2.80 -2.83
N GLN A 93 -11.51 -2.15 -3.91
CA GLN A 93 -12.61 -1.16 -3.82
C GLN A 93 -13.93 -1.78 -3.33
N LYS A 94 -14.15 -3.09 -3.53
CA LYS A 94 -15.34 -3.82 -3.05
C LYS A 94 -15.31 -4.06 -1.53
N HIS A 95 -14.13 -3.88 -0.93
CA HIS A 95 -13.89 -4.06 0.50
C HIS A 95 -13.66 -2.73 1.23
N LEU A 96 -14.06 -1.62 0.63
CA LEU A 96 -14.10 -0.33 1.32
C LEU A 96 -15.42 -0.15 2.06
N SER A 97 -15.33 0.36 3.29
CA SER A 97 -16.47 0.90 4.00
C SER A 97 -17.08 2.09 3.23
N PRO A 98 -18.35 2.45 3.43
CA PRO A 98 -18.92 3.67 2.85
C PRO A 98 -18.06 4.90 3.16
N GLY A 99 -17.54 5.57 2.12
CA GLY A 99 -16.60 6.70 2.25
C GLY A 99 -15.16 6.32 2.54
N GLY A 100 -14.82 5.03 2.51
CA GLY A 100 -13.46 4.54 2.72
C GLY A 100 -12.49 4.93 1.59
N TRP A 101 -11.20 4.70 1.82
CA TRP A 101 -10.11 5.18 0.97
C TRP A 101 -9.12 4.07 0.63
N ILE A 102 -8.66 4.06 -0.61
CA ILE A 102 -7.39 3.41 -0.99
C ILE A 102 -6.31 4.50 -0.99
N VAL A 103 -5.28 4.29 -0.19
CA VAL A 103 -4.13 5.19 -0.11
C VAL A 103 -2.91 4.45 -0.65
N LEU A 104 -2.35 4.96 -1.74
CA LEU A 104 -1.12 4.46 -2.34
C LEU A 104 0.00 5.45 -2.11
N LYS A 105 1.15 4.99 -1.64
CA LYS A 105 2.38 5.77 -1.54
C LYS A 105 3.52 5.03 -2.21
N GLU A 106 4.05 5.57 -3.31
CA GLU A 106 5.06 4.90 -4.12
C GLU A 106 6.13 5.86 -4.66
N ASN A 107 7.27 5.28 -5.03
CA ASN A 107 8.27 5.93 -5.83
C ASN A 107 7.73 6.21 -7.24
N LEU A 108 8.14 7.33 -7.82
CA LEU A 108 7.85 7.67 -9.20
C LEU A 108 9.10 7.60 -10.06
N SER A 109 8.96 7.04 -11.25
CA SER A 109 9.99 7.18 -12.26
C SER A 109 10.22 8.66 -12.60
N ASN A 110 11.47 9.05 -12.59
CA ASN A 110 11.95 10.35 -13.07
C ASN A 110 12.74 10.19 -14.39
N ASN A 111 12.50 9.11 -15.11
CA ASN A 111 13.09 8.87 -16.43
C ASN A 111 12.75 10.06 -17.36
N HIS A 112 13.75 10.61 -18.01
CA HIS A 112 13.61 11.77 -18.89
C HIS A 112 12.75 11.49 -20.16
N LEU A 113 12.53 10.22 -20.50
CA LEU A 113 11.63 9.80 -21.58
C LEU A 113 10.18 9.62 -21.11
N GLY A 114 9.91 9.79 -19.81
CA GLY A 114 8.57 9.55 -19.25
C GLY A 114 8.16 8.08 -19.24
N GLU A 115 9.12 7.18 -19.07
CA GLU A 115 8.91 5.73 -19.08
C GLU A 115 9.03 5.14 -17.69
N ASP A 116 8.35 4.01 -17.49
CA ASP A 116 8.56 3.18 -16.31
C ASP A 116 9.99 2.60 -16.31
N VAL A 117 10.58 2.43 -15.14
CA VAL A 117 11.93 1.87 -15.00
C VAL A 117 11.84 0.47 -14.40
N TYR A 118 12.32 -0.52 -15.13
CA TYR A 118 12.44 -1.88 -14.64
C TYR A 118 13.83 -2.11 -14.04
N ASP A 119 13.90 -2.62 -12.81
CA ASP A 119 15.13 -3.03 -12.15
C ASP A 119 15.26 -4.55 -12.21
N GLU A 120 16.27 -5.02 -12.96
CA GLU A 120 16.54 -6.46 -13.12
C GLU A 120 17.08 -7.11 -11.83
N THR A 121 17.59 -6.31 -10.89
CA THR A 121 18.23 -6.82 -9.67
C THR A 121 17.22 -7.43 -8.71
N ASP A 122 16.07 -6.77 -8.57
CA ASP A 122 14.99 -7.21 -7.69
C ASP A 122 13.67 -7.48 -8.42
N SER A 123 13.68 -7.37 -9.76
CA SER A 123 12.51 -7.56 -10.63
C SER A 123 11.37 -6.59 -10.32
N SER A 124 11.68 -5.37 -9.89
CA SER A 124 10.67 -4.35 -9.61
C SER A 124 10.50 -3.36 -10.75
N VAL A 125 9.34 -2.70 -10.78
CA VAL A 125 8.99 -1.62 -11.70
C VAL A 125 8.72 -0.34 -10.93
N THR A 126 9.53 0.69 -11.18
CA THR A 126 9.22 2.06 -10.74
C THR A 126 8.39 2.74 -11.82
N ARG A 127 7.12 3.00 -11.53
CA ARG A 127 6.14 3.54 -12.48
C ARG A 127 6.14 5.06 -12.51
N THR A 128 5.70 5.61 -13.64
CA THR A 128 5.44 7.05 -13.77
C THR A 128 4.15 7.46 -13.04
N ASP A 129 3.97 8.77 -12.79
CA ASP A 129 2.73 9.33 -12.26
C ASP A 129 1.55 9.07 -13.21
N GLU A 130 1.79 9.21 -14.51
CA GLU A 130 0.80 8.95 -15.56
C GLU A 130 0.34 7.49 -15.55
N LYS A 131 1.26 6.55 -15.36
CA LYS A 131 0.94 5.13 -15.25
C LYS A 131 0.06 4.84 -14.04
N PHE A 132 0.40 5.35 -12.86
CA PHE A 132 -0.45 5.16 -11.68
C PHE A 132 -1.84 5.77 -11.87
N ARG A 133 -1.95 6.96 -12.45
CA ARG A 133 -3.24 7.58 -12.76
C ARG A 133 -4.08 6.74 -13.73
N ALA A 134 -3.45 6.15 -14.74
CA ALA A 134 -4.12 5.25 -15.68
C ALA A 134 -4.65 4.00 -14.96
N LEU A 135 -3.84 3.35 -14.11
CA LEU A 135 -4.23 2.17 -13.35
C LEU A 135 -5.40 2.45 -12.39
N PHE A 136 -5.40 3.59 -11.69
CA PHE A 136 -6.55 4.00 -10.87
C PHE A 136 -7.81 4.15 -11.70
N LYS A 137 -7.71 4.86 -12.84
CA LYS A 137 -8.85 5.09 -13.74
C LYS A 137 -9.39 3.79 -14.35
N GLU A 138 -8.52 2.91 -14.81
CA GLU A 138 -8.90 1.61 -15.38
C GLU A 138 -9.62 0.73 -14.35
N ALA A 139 -9.25 0.83 -13.09
CA ALA A 139 -9.91 0.13 -12.00
C ALA A 139 -11.23 0.79 -11.54
N GLY A 140 -11.65 1.93 -12.11
CA GLY A 140 -12.83 2.66 -11.68
C GLY A 140 -12.64 3.43 -10.37
N LEU A 141 -11.42 3.88 -10.10
CA LEU A 141 -11.07 4.66 -8.92
C LEU A 141 -10.75 6.10 -9.30
N LYS A 142 -11.35 7.04 -8.57
CA LYS A 142 -11.07 8.47 -8.69
C LYS A 142 -10.03 8.90 -7.66
N ILE A 143 -8.92 9.47 -8.12
CA ILE A 143 -7.96 10.15 -7.24
C ILE A 143 -8.60 11.44 -6.75
N VAL A 144 -8.87 11.51 -5.46
CA VAL A 144 -9.49 12.68 -4.79
C VAL A 144 -8.43 13.65 -4.30
N SER A 145 -7.31 13.13 -3.81
CA SER A 145 -6.17 13.92 -3.34
C SER A 145 -4.86 13.27 -3.70
N THR A 146 -3.85 14.07 -3.96
CA THR A 146 -2.49 13.58 -4.22
C THR A 146 -1.47 14.62 -3.80
N GLU A 147 -0.34 14.17 -3.25
CA GLU A 147 0.75 15.04 -2.83
C GLU A 147 2.11 14.41 -3.16
N LEU A 148 3.02 15.23 -3.67
CA LEU A 148 4.43 14.88 -3.83
C LEU A 148 5.14 15.11 -2.49
N GLN A 149 5.79 14.08 -1.95
CA GLN A 149 6.50 14.21 -0.69
C GLN A 149 7.64 15.23 -0.78
N ARG A 150 7.66 16.18 0.15
CA ARG A 150 8.70 17.21 0.23
C ARG A 150 9.84 16.75 1.14
N GLY A 151 11.03 17.34 0.93
CA GLY A 151 12.19 17.09 1.79
C GLY A 151 12.90 15.75 1.52
N PHE A 152 12.56 15.04 0.45
CA PHE A 152 13.33 13.86 0.03
C PHE A 152 14.66 14.27 -0.60
N PRO A 153 15.73 13.48 -0.43
CA PRO A 153 16.99 13.68 -1.14
C PRO A 153 16.79 13.69 -2.66
N LYS A 154 17.51 14.56 -3.35
CA LYS A 154 17.34 14.76 -4.80
C LYS A 154 17.86 13.60 -5.67
N ASP A 155 18.70 12.77 -5.11
CA ASP A 155 19.28 11.57 -5.71
C ASP A 155 18.40 10.33 -5.57
N LEU A 156 17.31 10.42 -4.83
CA LEU A 156 16.29 9.37 -4.74
C LEU A 156 15.12 9.64 -5.68
N TYR A 157 14.38 8.59 -6.01
CA TYR A 157 13.12 8.74 -6.73
C TYR A 157 12.15 9.67 -5.98
N PRO A 158 11.42 10.53 -6.69
CA PRO A 158 10.31 11.27 -6.08
C PRO A 158 9.29 10.28 -5.50
N VAL A 159 8.70 10.64 -4.36
CA VAL A 159 7.65 9.83 -3.72
C VAL A 159 6.33 10.58 -3.78
N ARG A 160 5.28 9.92 -4.22
CA ARG A 160 3.94 10.50 -4.26
C ARG A 160 2.97 9.65 -3.48
N ILE A 161 2.06 10.32 -2.79
CA ILE A 161 0.89 9.72 -2.15
C ILE A 161 -0.35 10.06 -2.96
N TYR A 162 -1.23 9.07 -3.12
CA TYR A 162 -2.54 9.19 -3.75
C TYR A 162 -3.60 8.71 -2.77
N ALA A 163 -4.68 9.45 -2.66
CA ALA A 163 -5.87 9.02 -1.93
C ALA A 163 -7.03 8.91 -2.93
N ALA A 164 -7.57 7.74 -3.09
CA ALA A 164 -8.58 7.42 -4.09
C ALA A 164 -9.83 6.78 -3.47
N GLN A 165 -10.96 6.96 -4.16
CA GLN A 165 -12.25 6.36 -3.83
C GLN A 165 -12.86 5.77 -5.10
N PRO A 166 -13.80 4.80 -5.00
CA PRO A 166 -14.56 4.34 -6.15
C PRO A 166 -15.26 5.50 -6.87
N GLU A 167 -15.27 5.46 -8.19
CA GLU A 167 -16.11 6.37 -8.98
C GLU A 167 -17.58 6.03 -8.71
N ALA A 168 -18.41 7.09 -8.53
CA ALA A 168 -19.83 6.95 -8.26
C ALA A 168 -20.61 6.47 -9.50
#